data_5589d01e7b49cf665a0d0f100a65deb8
#
_entry.id   5589d01e7b49cf665a0d0f100a65deb8
#
_cell.length_a   1.000
_cell.length_b   1.000
_cell.length_c   1.000
_cell.angle_alpha   90.00
_cell.angle_beta   90.00
_cell.angle_gamma   90.00
#
_symmetry.space_group_name_H-M   'P 1'
#
loop_
_entity.id
_entity.type
_entity.pdbx_description
1 polymer ?
#
loop_
_entity_poly.entity_id
_entity_poly.type
_entity_poly.pdbx_seq_one_letter_code
_entity_poly.pdbx_strand_id
1 'polypeptide(L)'
;MFIYLLISFLFAGEAPSSEKKNSVREEIAQLAVEKGIPNAFIISSFESEKIRIHSVIPERFSRPYEKKTWEEYKKIFVKKSRIEKGVQFYNNQKNDLNKVADSYGVEPFLILSILGVESNYGSHHKQFTVFNSLYTQIAVMPKRARWAKKEMVEFLAYCYKDSIPPHSVYGSYAGAFGYGQFIPSSFNNYAVDFDKDGIRRAYEWLDVMASIANYLVKNGYPANDYSNSEKVYKAVYAYNHSDNYVKAVLALRDELQKKVESEINDQF
;
A
#
# COMPACT_ATOMS: atom_id res chain seq x y z
N MET A 1 -22.14 -25.65 1.33
CA MET A 1 -21.14 -25.60 2.41
C MET A 1 -19.74 -26.12 2.00
N PHE A 2 -19.50 -26.45 0.73
CA PHE A 2 -18.21 -27.01 0.25
C PHE A 2 -17.34 -26.02 -0.53
N ILE A 3 -17.85 -24.84 -0.89
CA ILE A 3 -17.11 -23.87 -1.73
C ILE A 3 -16.18 -22.95 -0.90
N TYR A 4 -16.47 -22.75 0.38
CA TYR A 4 -15.63 -21.91 1.26
C TYR A 4 -14.35 -22.60 1.75
N LEU A 5 -14.30 -23.92 1.79
CA LEU A 5 -13.09 -24.67 2.21
C LEU A 5 -12.00 -24.71 1.11
N LEU A 6 -12.39 -24.70 -0.17
CA LEU A 6 -11.45 -24.72 -1.29
C LEU A 6 -10.72 -23.39 -1.49
N ILE A 7 -11.34 -22.27 -1.10
CA ILE A 7 -10.71 -20.92 -1.23
C ILE A 7 -9.65 -20.69 -0.14
N SER A 8 -9.84 -21.26 1.06
CA SER A 8 -8.84 -21.14 2.14
C SER A 8 -7.59 -22.00 1.88
N PHE A 9 -7.69 -23.11 1.14
CA PHE A 9 -6.53 -23.92 0.76
C PHE A 9 -5.64 -23.27 -0.32
N LEU A 10 -6.20 -22.43 -1.18
CA LEU A 10 -5.44 -21.72 -2.23
C LEU A 10 -4.50 -20.65 -1.68
N PHE A 11 -4.69 -20.19 -0.44
CA PHE A 11 -3.84 -19.20 0.24
C PHE A 11 -2.95 -19.78 1.34
N ALA A 12 -3.10 -21.06 1.66
CA ALA A 12 -2.23 -21.76 2.60
C ALA A 12 -0.88 -22.05 1.92
N GLY A 13 0.08 -21.14 2.06
CA GLY A 13 1.43 -21.35 1.54
C GLY A 13 2.14 -22.53 2.20
N GLU A 14 3.21 -23.00 1.57
CA GLU A 14 4.06 -24.07 2.07
C GLU A 14 5.10 -23.55 3.07
N ALA A 15 5.39 -24.34 4.10
CA ALA A 15 6.49 -24.03 5.02
C ALA A 15 7.83 -24.22 4.28
N PRO A 16 8.77 -23.26 4.38
CA PRO A 16 10.09 -23.43 3.81
C PRO A 16 10.91 -24.48 4.57
N SER A 17 11.89 -25.10 3.90
CA SER A 17 12.89 -25.92 4.60
C SER A 17 13.70 -25.06 5.57
N SER A 18 14.24 -25.69 6.64
CA SER A 18 15.08 -25.01 7.62
C SER A 18 16.33 -24.40 6.98
N GLU A 19 16.96 -25.11 6.05
CA GLU A 19 18.13 -24.65 5.30
C GLU A 19 17.81 -23.37 4.51
N LYS A 20 16.73 -23.36 3.73
CA LYS A 20 16.29 -22.19 2.96
C LYS A 20 15.99 -21.01 3.85
N LYS A 21 15.32 -21.26 4.99
CA LYS A 21 14.98 -20.22 5.97
C LYS A 21 16.24 -19.60 6.57
N ASN A 22 17.22 -20.42 6.95
CA ASN A 22 18.48 -19.95 7.52
C ASN A 22 19.29 -19.14 6.52
N SER A 23 19.43 -19.63 5.27
CA SER A 23 20.13 -18.91 4.20
C SER A 23 19.54 -17.51 3.97
N VAL A 24 18.23 -17.41 3.85
CA VAL A 24 17.57 -16.11 3.69
C VAL A 24 17.76 -15.22 4.91
N ARG A 25 17.65 -15.76 6.12
CA ARG A 25 17.88 -15.02 7.36
C ARG A 25 19.29 -14.43 7.42
N GLU A 26 20.31 -15.20 7.09
CA GLU A 26 21.72 -14.74 7.10
C GLU A 26 21.95 -13.59 6.13
N GLU A 27 21.41 -13.69 4.93
CA GLU A 27 21.50 -12.60 3.93
C GLU A 27 20.77 -11.35 4.40
N ILE A 28 19.59 -11.49 5.01
CA ILE A 28 18.83 -10.35 5.58
C ILE A 28 19.58 -9.75 6.76
N ALA A 29 20.16 -10.57 7.66
CA ALA A 29 20.92 -10.08 8.80
C ALA A 29 22.12 -9.23 8.36
N GLN A 30 22.85 -9.65 7.32
CA GLN A 30 23.96 -8.87 6.77
C GLN A 30 23.50 -7.48 6.26
N LEU A 31 22.36 -7.42 5.53
CA LEU A 31 21.83 -6.17 5.01
C LEU A 31 21.22 -5.27 6.11
N ALA A 32 20.76 -5.86 7.21
CA ALA A 32 20.09 -5.17 8.30
C ALA A 32 21.06 -4.42 9.25
N VAL A 33 22.34 -4.77 9.24
CA VAL A 33 23.37 -4.11 10.08
C VAL A 33 23.39 -2.60 9.85
N GLU A 34 23.34 -2.15 8.59
CA GLU A 34 23.36 -0.73 8.23
C GLU A 34 22.11 0.03 8.70
N LYS A 35 21.02 -0.68 8.98
CA LYS A 35 19.77 -0.11 9.49
C LYS A 35 19.67 -0.13 11.00
N GLY A 36 20.70 -0.61 11.70
CA GLY A 36 20.71 -0.68 13.16
C GLY A 36 19.68 -1.66 13.76
N ILE A 37 19.22 -2.65 12.97
CA ILE A 37 18.26 -3.66 13.42
C ILE A 37 19.04 -4.72 14.24
N PRO A 38 18.67 -4.98 15.51
CA PRO A 38 19.36 -5.99 16.31
C PRO A 38 19.24 -7.38 15.70
N ASN A 39 20.35 -8.13 15.69
CA ASN A 39 20.35 -9.50 15.14
C ASN A 39 19.35 -10.42 15.86
N ALA A 40 19.15 -10.24 17.17
CA ALA A 40 18.15 -10.99 17.93
C ALA A 40 16.72 -10.79 17.37
N PHE A 41 16.36 -9.57 16.91
CA PHE A 41 15.07 -9.31 16.30
C PHE A 41 14.95 -10.01 14.95
N ILE A 42 16.02 -10.03 14.15
CA ILE A 42 16.04 -10.77 12.88
C ILE A 42 15.86 -12.27 13.11
N ILE A 43 16.64 -12.85 14.06
CA ILE A 43 16.55 -14.27 14.40
C ILE A 43 15.11 -14.62 14.80
N SER A 44 14.53 -13.91 15.76
CA SER A 44 13.15 -14.18 16.24
C SER A 44 12.11 -14.05 15.14
N SER A 45 12.29 -13.09 14.22
CA SER A 45 11.39 -12.93 13.06
C SER A 45 11.42 -14.13 12.13
N PHE A 46 12.59 -14.78 11.96
CA PHE A 46 12.77 -15.95 11.08
C PHE A 46 12.54 -17.29 11.79
N GLU A 47 12.47 -17.35 13.10
CA GLU A 47 12.09 -18.56 13.84
C GLU A 47 10.58 -18.84 13.82
N SER A 48 9.78 -17.88 13.41
CA SER A 48 8.34 -18.01 13.37
C SER A 48 7.85 -19.17 12.52
N GLU A 49 6.95 -19.97 13.06
CA GLU A 49 6.25 -21.02 12.33
C GLU A 49 5.20 -20.48 11.34
N LYS A 50 4.95 -19.17 11.32
CA LYS A 50 4.02 -18.51 10.40
C LYS A 50 4.62 -18.24 9.02
N ILE A 51 5.90 -18.51 8.80
CA ILE A 51 6.56 -18.29 7.51
C ILE A 51 6.03 -19.29 6.48
N ARG A 52 5.59 -18.76 5.33
CA ARG A 52 5.03 -19.54 4.21
C ARG A 52 5.57 -19.02 2.88
N ILE A 53 5.73 -19.96 1.95
CA ILE A 53 5.94 -19.68 0.51
C ILE A 53 4.60 -19.88 -0.19
N HIS A 54 4.13 -18.84 -0.87
CA HIS A 54 2.83 -18.84 -1.56
C HIS A 54 3.02 -18.98 -3.07
N SER A 55 2.74 -20.15 -3.63
CA SER A 55 2.89 -20.44 -5.07
C SER A 55 2.09 -19.51 -5.98
N VAL A 56 0.98 -18.97 -5.49
CA VAL A 56 0.13 -18.01 -6.22
C VAL A 56 0.81 -16.64 -6.44
N ILE A 57 1.83 -16.28 -5.67
CA ILE A 57 2.49 -14.97 -5.79
C ILE A 57 3.22 -14.83 -7.12
N PRO A 58 4.11 -15.76 -7.56
CA PRO A 58 4.71 -15.70 -8.89
C PRO A 58 3.68 -15.65 -10.02
N GLU A 59 2.57 -16.37 -9.91
CA GLU A 59 1.50 -16.35 -10.90
C GLU A 59 0.86 -14.96 -11.03
N ARG A 60 0.59 -14.27 -9.91
CA ARG A 60 0.04 -12.91 -9.93
C ARG A 60 0.97 -11.91 -10.61
N PHE A 61 2.26 -12.02 -10.43
CA PHE A 61 3.24 -11.18 -11.13
C PHE A 61 3.27 -11.41 -12.65
N SER A 62 2.83 -12.56 -13.13
CA SER A 62 2.74 -12.83 -14.57
C SER A 62 1.55 -12.15 -15.25
N ARG A 63 0.55 -11.70 -14.48
CA ARG A 63 -0.73 -11.11 -14.96
C ARG A 63 -1.00 -9.74 -14.31
N PRO A 64 -0.12 -8.75 -14.46
CA PRO A 64 -0.31 -7.44 -13.84
C PRO A 64 -1.48 -6.68 -14.48
N TYR A 65 -2.21 -5.92 -13.65
CA TYR A 65 -3.35 -5.10 -14.12
C TYR A 65 -2.92 -4.02 -15.11
N GLU A 66 -1.71 -3.54 -15.04
CA GLU A 66 -1.13 -2.49 -15.88
C GLU A 66 -1.06 -2.87 -17.36
N LYS A 67 -1.15 -4.17 -17.69
CA LYS A 67 -1.21 -4.66 -19.08
C LYS A 67 -2.60 -4.53 -19.72
N LYS A 68 -3.63 -4.18 -18.94
CA LYS A 68 -4.99 -3.98 -19.46
C LYS A 68 -5.09 -2.71 -20.30
N THR A 69 -6.04 -2.71 -21.24
CA THR A 69 -6.41 -1.47 -21.94
C THR A 69 -7.01 -0.47 -20.95
N TRP A 70 -7.01 0.82 -21.33
CA TRP A 70 -7.63 1.85 -20.49
C TRP A 70 -9.10 1.54 -20.18
N GLU A 71 -9.86 1.11 -21.17
CA GLU A 71 -11.28 0.81 -20.99
C GLU A 71 -11.53 -0.33 -19.99
N GLU A 72 -10.69 -1.36 -20.02
CA GLU A 72 -10.75 -2.45 -19.04
C GLU A 72 -10.31 -1.99 -17.64
N TYR A 73 -9.26 -1.17 -17.58
CA TYR A 73 -8.72 -0.64 -16.32
C TYR A 73 -9.74 0.30 -15.66
N LYS A 74 -10.34 1.21 -16.43
CA LYS A 74 -11.38 2.13 -15.98
C LYS A 74 -12.56 1.40 -15.33
N LYS A 75 -13.05 0.32 -15.93
CA LYS A 75 -14.16 -0.50 -15.39
C LYS A 75 -13.84 -1.10 -14.02
N ILE A 76 -12.59 -1.32 -13.70
CA ILE A 76 -12.16 -1.88 -12.39
C ILE A 76 -12.11 -0.79 -11.33
N PHE A 77 -11.56 0.38 -11.66
CA PHE A 77 -11.22 1.42 -10.69
C PHE A 77 -12.20 2.59 -10.63
N VAL A 78 -12.91 2.90 -11.73
CA VAL A 78 -13.86 4.02 -11.81
C VAL A 78 -15.27 3.46 -12.01
N LYS A 79 -15.79 2.78 -11.01
CA LYS A 79 -17.13 2.17 -11.02
C LYS A 79 -18.06 2.82 -9.99
N LYS A 80 -19.36 2.82 -10.29
CA LYS A 80 -20.41 3.42 -9.44
C LYS A 80 -20.26 3.04 -7.96
N SER A 81 -20.09 1.76 -7.64
CA SER A 81 -19.98 1.29 -6.26
C SER A 81 -18.73 1.81 -5.51
N ARG A 82 -17.63 2.13 -6.23
CA ARG A 82 -16.45 2.74 -5.62
C ARG A 82 -16.66 4.24 -5.39
N ILE A 83 -17.33 4.92 -6.32
CA ILE A 83 -17.70 6.34 -6.19
C ILE A 83 -18.62 6.51 -4.98
N GLU A 84 -19.70 5.72 -4.89
CA GLU A 84 -20.64 5.75 -3.75
C GLU A 84 -19.94 5.52 -2.42
N LYS A 85 -19.03 4.52 -2.37
CA LYS A 85 -18.25 4.26 -1.18
C LYS A 85 -17.27 5.40 -0.84
N GLY A 86 -16.71 6.05 -1.85
CA GLY A 86 -15.85 7.21 -1.67
C GLY A 86 -16.59 8.41 -1.12
N VAL A 87 -17.82 8.64 -1.56
CA VAL A 87 -18.70 9.69 -1.00
C VAL A 87 -19.02 9.40 0.46
N GLN A 88 -19.37 8.16 0.81
CA GLN A 88 -19.58 7.76 2.21
C GLN A 88 -18.32 7.99 3.06
N PHE A 89 -17.15 7.60 2.53
CA PHE A 89 -15.88 7.83 3.20
C PHE A 89 -15.60 9.32 3.40
N TYR A 90 -15.81 10.13 2.36
CA TYR A 90 -15.68 11.58 2.44
C TYR A 90 -16.56 12.16 3.54
N ASN A 91 -17.85 11.81 3.58
CA ASN A 91 -18.79 12.31 4.59
C ASN A 91 -18.36 11.94 6.02
N ASN A 92 -17.76 10.77 6.20
CA ASN A 92 -17.29 10.29 7.50
C ASN A 92 -15.94 10.91 7.93
N GLN A 93 -15.07 11.24 6.97
CA GLN A 93 -13.67 11.64 7.23
C GLN A 93 -13.35 13.05 6.76
N LYS A 94 -14.33 13.83 6.30
CA LYS A 94 -14.09 15.13 5.65
C LYS A 94 -13.28 16.12 6.49
N ASN A 95 -13.48 16.13 7.81
CA ASN A 95 -12.76 17.04 8.70
C ASN A 95 -11.26 16.71 8.74
N ASP A 96 -10.92 15.44 8.92
CA ASP A 96 -9.53 14.98 8.93
C ASP A 96 -8.89 15.08 7.54
N LEU A 97 -9.65 14.72 6.50
CA LEU A 97 -9.20 14.85 5.12
C LEU A 97 -8.88 16.31 4.76
N ASN A 98 -9.75 17.26 5.10
CA ASN A 98 -9.51 18.67 4.84
C ASN A 98 -8.35 19.21 5.67
N LYS A 99 -8.25 18.83 6.96
CA LYS A 99 -7.11 19.20 7.81
C LYS A 99 -5.78 18.77 7.21
N VAL A 100 -5.71 17.55 6.67
CA VAL A 100 -4.52 17.04 5.97
C VAL A 100 -4.30 17.80 4.66
N ALA A 101 -5.32 17.94 3.84
CA ALA A 101 -5.30 18.65 2.56
C ALA A 101 -4.74 20.07 2.71
N ASP A 102 -5.26 20.83 3.67
CA ASP A 102 -4.82 22.19 3.98
C ASP A 102 -3.35 22.21 4.48
N SER A 103 -2.97 21.24 5.33
CA SER A 103 -1.62 21.17 5.90
C SER A 103 -0.53 20.92 4.85
N TYR A 104 -0.85 20.19 3.78
CA TYR A 104 0.08 19.84 2.71
C TYR A 104 -0.15 20.60 1.40
N GLY A 105 -1.22 21.38 1.30
CA GLY A 105 -1.62 22.04 0.06
C GLY A 105 -1.97 21.04 -1.06
N VAL A 106 -2.54 19.88 -0.70
CA VAL A 106 -2.92 18.82 -1.65
C VAL A 106 -4.43 18.77 -1.76
N GLU A 107 -4.93 18.64 -2.98
CA GLU A 107 -6.35 18.54 -3.25
C GLU A 107 -7.00 17.35 -2.50
N PRO A 108 -8.06 17.55 -1.68
CA PRO A 108 -8.62 16.49 -0.85
C PRO A 108 -9.18 15.32 -1.68
N PHE A 109 -9.80 15.59 -2.83
CA PHE A 109 -10.33 14.55 -3.70
C PHE A 109 -9.24 13.73 -4.39
N LEU A 110 -8.02 14.26 -4.55
CA LEU A 110 -6.88 13.49 -5.03
C LEU A 110 -6.42 12.47 -3.99
N ILE A 111 -6.30 12.86 -2.73
CA ILE A 111 -5.99 11.94 -1.63
C ILE A 111 -7.05 10.85 -1.55
N LEU A 112 -8.33 11.26 -1.60
CA LEU A 112 -9.47 10.36 -1.55
C LEU A 112 -9.48 9.36 -2.71
N SER A 113 -9.15 9.79 -3.94
CA SER A 113 -9.09 8.91 -5.11
C SER A 113 -7.96 7.90 -5.04
N ILE A 114 -6.78 8.27 -4.53
CA ILE A 114 -5.68 7.33 -4.28
C ILE A 114 -6.13 6.25 -3.28
N LEU A 115 -6.74 6.62 -2.15
CA LEU A 115 -7.31 5.65 -1.19
C LEU A 115 -8.33 4.72 -1.85
N GLY A 116 -9.14 5.26 -2.76
CA GLY A 116 -10.12 4.49 -3.52
C GLY A 116 -9.46 3.46 -4.44
N VAL A 117 -8.41 3.84 -5.16
CA VAL A 117 -7.68 2.94 -6.07
C VAL A 117 -6.89 1.88 -5.29
N GLU A 118 -6.16 2.28 -4.24
CA GLU A 118 -5.24 1.41 -3.51
C GLU A 118 -5.96 0.35 -2.66
N SER A 119 -6.90 0.76 -1.84
CA SER A 119 -7.53 -0.16 -0.88
C SER A 119 -9.04 -0.24 -0.96
N ASN A 120 -9.66 0.46 -1.93
CA ASN A 120 -11.11 0.64 -1.98
C ASN A 120 -11.64 1.10 -0.61
N TYR A 121 -11.04 2.17 -0.09
CA TYR A 121 -11.33 2.75 1.22
C TYR A 121 -11.22 1.70 2.34
N GLY A 122 -10.09 1.00 2.40
CA GLY A 122 -9.76 0.01 3.41
C GLY A 122 -10.43 -1.37 3.27
N SER A 123 -11.21 -1.62 2.20
CA SER A 123 -11.86 -2.92 2.01
C SER A 123 -10.96 -4.00 1.44
N HIS A 124 -9.90 -3.64 0.74
CA HIS A 124 -9.00 -4.57 0.05
C HIS A 124 -7.56 -4.27 0.41
N HIS A 125 -7.05 -4.85 1.50
CA HIS A 125 -5.67 -4.61 1.95
C HIS A 125 -5.02 -5.81 2.65
N LYS A 126 -5.76 -6.92 2.87
CA LYS A 126 -5.31 -8.08 3.66
C LYS A 126 -5.32 -9.35 2.82
N GLN A 127 -4.31 -9.57 1.99
CA GLN A 127 -4.21 -10.79 1.17
C GLN A 127 -3.18 -11.76 1.73
N PHE A 128 -2.00 -11.26 2.10
CA PHE A 128 -0.88 -12.01 2.65
C PHE A 128 -0.26 -11.22 3.78
N THR A 129 0.52 -11.86 4.66
CA THR A 129 1.44 -11.08 5.49
C THR A 129 2.53 -10.50 4.60
N VAL A 130 2.95 -9.27 4.88
CA VAL A 130 4.04 -8.60 4.14
C VAL A 130 5.32 -9.45 4.19
N PHE A 131 5.60 -10.01 5.38
CA PHE A 131 6.72 -10.91 5.57
C PHE A 131 6.69 -12.07 4.56
N ASN A 132 5.58 -12.80 4.48
CA ASN A 132 5.45 -13.95 3.57
C ASN A 132 5.46 -13.55 2.10
N SER A 133 4.89 -12.38 1.75
CA SER A 133 4.96 -11.86 0.38
C SER A 133 6.39 -11.61 -0.05
N LEU A 134 7.17 -10.93 0.76
CA LEU A 134 8.57 -10.64 0.47
C LEU A 134 9.44 -11.90 0.57
N TYR A 135 9.21 -12.75 1.58
CA TYR A 135 9.92 -14.02 1.71
C TYR A 135 9.71 -14.93 0.50
N THR A 136 8.48 -15.05 0.01
CA THR A 136 8.17 -15.82 -1.21
C THR A 136 8.95 -15.28 -2.40
N GLN A 137 8.97 -13.96 -2.60
CA GLN A 137 9.71 -13.34 -3.70
C GLN A 137 11.23 -13.61 -3.61
N ILE A 138 11.79 -13.59 -2.39
CA ILE A 138 13.19 -13.92 -2.15
C ILE A 138 13.46 -15.39 -2.48
N ALA A 139 12.59 -16.27 -2.01
CA ALA A 139 12.83 -17.72 -2.05
C ALA A 139 12.66 -18.33 -3.44
N VAL A 140 11.70 -17.85 -4.25
CA VAL A 140 11.29 -18.50 -5.50
C VAL A 140 11.21 -17.60 -6.73
N MET A 141 11.61 -16.33 -6.63
CA MET A 141 11.57 -15.38 -7.74
C MET A 141 12.95 -14.72 -7.98
N PRO A 142 13.92 -15.41 -8.65
CA PRO A 142 15.29 -14.93 -8.77
C PRO A 142 15.43 -13.49 -9.29
N LYS A 143 14.60 -13.10 -10.26
CA LYS A 143 14.59 -11.75 -10.84
C LYS A 143 14.17 -10.65 -9.85
N ARG A 144 13.44 -11.01 -8.81
CA ARG A 144 12.94 -10.09 -7.77
C ARG A 144 13.67 -10.22 -6.45
N ALA A 145 14.41 -11.29 -6.22
CA ALA A 145 15.03 -11.62 -4.94
C ALA A 145 15.87 -10.47 -4.38
N ARG A 146 16.70 -9.81 -5.21
CA ARG A 146 17.54 -8.69 -4.78
C ARG A 146 16.70 -7.49 -4.28
N TRP A 147 15.64 -7.16 -4.99
CA TRP A 147 14.72 -6.09 -4.59
C TRP A 147 13.96 -6.48 -3.32
N ALA A 148 13.40 -7.68 -3.29
CA ALA A 148 12.61 -8.16 -2.16
C ALA A 148 13.42 -8.28 -0.85
N LYS A 149 14.73 -8.59 -0.92
CA LYS A 149 15.63 -8.55 0.24
C LYS A 149 15.75 -7.14 0.81
N LYS A 150 15.93 -6.12 -0.05
CA LYS A 150 15.97 -4.72 0.39
C LYS A 150 14.65 -4.32 1.06
N GLU A 151 13.51 -4.64 0.44
CA GLU A 151 12.20 -4.35 1.02
C GLU A 151 11.95 -5.12 2.32
N MET A 152 12.46 -6.34 2.46
CA MET A 152 12.37 -7.10 3.72
C MET A 152 13.15 -6.41 4.84
N VAL A 153 14.34 -5.88 4.55
CA VAL A 153 15.10 -5.10 5.54
C VAL A 153 14.35 -3.82 5.93
N GLU A 154 13.80 -3.09 4.98
CA GLU A 154 12.99 -1.91 5.24
C GLU A 154 11.73 -2.25 6.06
N PHE A 155 11.10 -3.37 5.76
CA PHE A 155 9.94 -3.87 6.50
C PHE A 155 10.29 -4.22 7.96
N LEU A 156 11.40 -4.92 8.17
CA LEU A 156 11.86 -5.27 9.51
C LEU A 156 12.32 -4.03 10.29
N ALA A 157 12.91 -3.03 9.61
CA ALA A 157 13.24 -1.74 10.22
C ALA A 157 11.98 -0.99 10.72
N TYR A 158 10.92 -0.96 9.91
CA TYR A 158 9.62 -0.44 10.33
C TYR A 158 9.08 -1.21 11.54
N CYS A 159 9.03 -2.54 11.45
CA CYS A 159 8.51 -3.36 12.53
C CYS A 159 9.29 -3.18 13.85
N TYR A 160 10.61 -3.08 13.76
CA TYR A 160 11.45 -2.85 14.93
C TYR A 160 11.23 -1.46 15.54
N LYS A 161 11.27 -0.42 14.70
CA LYS A 161 11.14 0.97 15.15
C LYS A 161 9.79 1.26 15.80
N ASP A 162 8.71 0.79 15.17
CA ASP A 162 7.34 1.07 15.63
C ASP A 162 6.77 -0.07 16.51
N SER A 163 7.64 -1.00 16.98
CA SER A 163 7.28 -2.12 17.88
C SER A 163 6.14 -3.00 17.34
N ILE A 164 6.12 -3.24 16.04
CA ILE A 164 5.09 -4.03 15.34
C ILE A 164 5.57 -5.47 15.14
N PRO A 165 4.80 -6.50 15.52
CA PRO A 165 5.16 -7.89 15.22
C PRO A 165 5.21 -8.15 13.70
N PRO A 166 6.33 -8.64 13.11
CA PRO A 166 6.48 -8.76 11.65
C PRO A 166 5.44 -9.64 10.95
N HIS A 167 4.88 -10.62 11.65
CA HIS A 167 3.87 -11.53 11.10
C HIS A 167 2.43 -11.06 11.33
N SER A 168 2.21 -9.85 11.85
CA SER A 168 0.88 -9.27 12.03
C SER A 168 0.48 -8.28 10.94
N VAL A 169 1.43 -7.81 10.13
CA VAL A 169 1.19 -6.82 9.09
C VAL A 169 0.74 -7.52 7.81
N TYR A 170 -0.47 -7.22 7.36
CA TYR A 170 -1.04 -7.77 6.13
C TYR A 170 -0.94 -6.77 4.98
N GLY A 171 -0.82 -7.30 3.75
CA GLY A 171 -0.68 -6.47 2.56
C GLY A 171 -0.98 -7.24 1.28
N SER A 172 -0.46 -6.74 0.17
CA SER A 172 -0.61 -7.32 -1.16
C SER A 172 0.42 -8.44 -1.42
N TYR A 173 0.24 -9.17 -2.51
CA TYR A 173 1.21 -10.14 -3.01
C TYR A 173 2.58 -9.52 -3.34
N ALA A 174 2.63 -8.23 -3.60
CA ALA A 174 3.86 -7.50 -3.89
C ALA A 174 4.60 -7.02 -2.63
N GLY A 175 3.96 -7.10 -1.44
CA GLY A 175 4.52 -6.63 -0.18
C GLY A 175 4.13 -5.18 0.16
N ALA A 176 3.24 -4.56 -0.61
CA ALA A 176 2.66 -3.27 -0.27
C ALA A 176 1.62 -3.43 0.85
N PHE A 177 1.52 -2.46 1.78
CA PHE A 177 0.67 -2.58 2.95
C PHE A 177 0.03 -1.26 3.39
N GLY A 178 -0.89 -1.37 4.35
CA GLY A 178 -1.68 -0.25 4.81
C GLY A 178 -2.78 0.16 3.84
N TYR A 179 -3.57 1.15 4.22
CA TYR A 179 -4.64 1.65 3.35
C TYR A 179 -4.10 2.44 2.14
N GLY A 180 -2.89 3.00 2.23
CA GLY A 180 -2.19 3.66 1.14
C GLY A 180 -1.34 2.73 0.26
N GLN A 181 -1.27 1.43 0.58
CA GLN A 181 -0.49 0.42 -0.17
C GLN A 181 0.96 0.82 -0.45
N PHE A 182 1.64 1.40 0.54
CA PHE A 182 3.07 1.68 0.45
C PHE A 182 3.89 0.40 0.49
N ILE A 183 4.92 0.30 -0.37
CA ILE A 183 5.99 -0.67 -0.16
C ILE A 183 6.84 -0.25 1.06
N PRO A 184 7.54 -1.17 1.75
CA PRO A 184 8.26 -0.86 3.00
C PRO A 184 9.21 0.33 2.91
N SER A 185 10.02 0.42 1.86
CA SER A 185 10.92 1.55 1.67
C SER A 185 10.18 2.88 1.50
N SER A 186 9.07 2.89 0.76
CA SER A 186 8.24 4.10 0.63
C SER A 186 7.58 4.46 1.96
N PHE A 187 7.09 3.49 2.73
CA PHE A 187 6.53 3.75 4.05
C PHE A 187 7.57 4.41 4.97
N ASN A 188 8.78 3.86 5.05
CA ASN A 188 9.84 4.44 5.88
C ASN A 188 10.23 5.87 5.48
N ASN A 189 10.18 6.17 4.18
CA ASN A 189 10.58 7.48 3.65
C ASN A 189 9.47 8.53 3.72
N TYR A 190 8.19 8.13 3.64
CA TYR A 190 7.10 9.07 3.42
C TYR A 190 5.99 8.98 4.47
N ALA A 191 5.90 7.90 5.28
CA ALA A 191 4.88 7.80 6.30
C ALA A 191 5.07 8.85 7.40
N VAL A 192 3.96 9.43 7.83
CA VAL A 192 3.90 10.53 8.80
C VAL A 192 3.06 10.07 9.98
N ASP A 193 3.50 10.42 11.18
CA ASP A 193 2.73 10.45 12.41
C ASP A 193 2.10 11.85 12.49
N PHE A 194 0.86 11.97 12.01
CA PHE A 194 0.23 13.29 11.86
C PHE A 194 -0.44 13.78 13.14
N ASP A 195 -0.96 12.88 13.96
CA ASP A 195 -1.54 13.20 15.26
C ASP A 195 -0.49 13.32 16.38
N LYS A 196 0.77 12.93 16.08
CA LYS A 196 1.93 13.02 16.96
C LYS A 196 1.82 12.12 18.20
N ASP A 197 1.19 10.95 18.05
CA ASP A 197 1.10 9.96 19.10
C ASP A 197 2.38 9.11 19.25
N GLY A 198 3.37 9.31 18.38
CA GLY A 198 4.67 8.64 18.36
C GLY A 198 4.72 7.41 17.45
N ILE A 199 3.65 7.04 16.75
CA ILE A 199 3.56 5.83 15.93
C ILE A 199 2.99 6.18 14.55
N ARG A 200 3.66 5.77 13.48
CA ARG A 200 3.16 5.89 12.10
C ARG A 200 2.23 4.72 11.78
N ARG A 201 0.94 4.98 11.69
CA ARG A 201 -0.07 3.92 11.56
C ARG A 201 -0.51 3.70 10.12
N ALA A 202 -0.13 2.56 9.55
CA ALA A 202 -0.48 2.21 8.16
C ALA A 202 -1.97 1.91 7.95
N TYR A 203 -2.76 1.75 9.02
CA TYR A 203 -4.18 1.38 9.00
C TYR A 203 -5.06 2.37 9.76
N GLU A 204 -4.57 3.57 10.03
CA GLU A 204 -5.35 4.67 10.59
C GLU A 204 -5.45 5.81 9.59
N TRP A 205 -6.65 6.34 9.44
CA TRP A 205 -6.97 7.21 8.31
C TRP A 205 -6.18 8.50 8.32
N LEU A 206 -5.99 9.10 9.47
CA LEU A 206 -5.34 10.40 9.59
C LEU A 206 -3.86 10.32 9.12
N ASP A 207 -3.12 9.35 9.65
CA ASP A 207 -1.73 9.12 9.25
C ASP A 207 -1.61 8.69 7.79
N VAL A 208 -2.53 7.84 7.33
CA VAL A 208 -2.52 7.36 5.94
C VAL A 208 -2.78 8.49 4.96
N MET A 209 -3.79 9.34 5.21
CA MET A 209 -4.08 10.50 4.38
C MET A 209 -2.89 11.47 4.34
N ALA A 210 -2.31 11.76 5.51
CA ALA A 210 -1.13 12.61 5.62
C ALA A 210 0.11 12.00 4.92
N SER A 211 0.30 10.69 5.02
CA SER A 211 1.39 9.98 4.34
C SER A 211 1.24 10.03 2.82
N ILE A 212 0.03 9.89 2.29
CA ILE A 212 -0.25 10.06 0.85
C ILE A 212 0.05 11.50 0.42
N ALA A 213 -0.44 12.49 1.16
CA ALA A 213 -0.19 13.90 0.86
C ALA A 213 1.31 14.24 0.91
N ASN A 214 2.02 13.77 1.95
CA ASN A 214 3.47 13.95 2.07
C ASN A 214 4.22 13.29 0.90
N TYR A 215 3.82 12.07 0.49
CA TYR A 215 4.39 11.40 -0.66
C TYR A 215 4.25 12.26 -1.92
N LEU A 216 3.05 12.75 -2.21
CA LEU A 216 2.78 13.57 -3.40
C LEU A 216 3.63 14.84 -3.40
N VAL A 217 3.68 15.58 -2.30
CA VAL A 217 4.47 16.82 -2.17
C VAL A 217 5.96 16.54 -2.35
N LYS A 218 6.49 15.49 -1.71
CA LYS A 218 7.91 15.09 -1.84
C LYS A 218 8.27 14.63 -3.24
N ASN A 219 7.28 14.21 -4.05
CA ASN A 219 7.45 13.82 -5.45
C ASN A 219 6.98 14.91 -6.44
N GLY A 220 6.98 16.18 -6.01
CA GLY A 220 6.81 17.33 -6.89
C GLY A 220 5.38 17.76 -7.16
N TYR A 221 4.41 17.32 -6.33
CA TYR A 221 3.06 17.86 -6.38
C TYR A 221 3.07 19.38 -6.15
N PRO A 222 2.36 20.18 -6.97
CA PRO A 222 2.36 21.64 -6.86
C PRO A 222 1.41 22.09 -5.74
N ALA A 223 1.91 22.06 -4.50
CA ALA A 223 1.12 22.44 -3.33
C ALA A 223 0.44 23.80 -3.52
N ASN A 224 -0.86 23.87 -3.25
CA ASN A 224 -1.73 25.05 -3.44
C ASN A 224 -1.88 25.55 -4.89
N ASP A 225 -1.35 24.83 -5.88
CA ASP A 225 -1.52 25.12 -7.31
C ASP A 225 -2.06 23.91 -8.07
N TYR A 226 -3.33 23.61 -7.91
CA TYR A 226 -3.99 22.45 -8.50
C TYR A 226 -4.18 22.55 -10.02
N SER A 227 -3.94 23.74 -10.60
CA SER A 227 -4.09 23.98 -12.05
C SER A 227 -2.93 23.40 -12.87
N ASN A 228 -1.79 23.12 -12.24
CA ASN A 228 -0.60 22.58 -12.92
C ASN A 228 -0.74 21.06 -13.14
N SER A 229 -1.53 20.72 -14.17
CA SER A 229 -1.86 19.33 -14.50
C SER A 229 -0.64 18.45 -14.77
N GLU A 230 0.44 18.99 -15.34
CA GLU A 230 1.67 18.23 -15.60
C GLU A 230 2.36 17.80 -14.31
N LYS A 231 2.50 18.70 -13.34
CA LYS A 231 3.09 18.38 -12.04
C LYS A 231 2.21 17.43 -11.24
N VAL A 232 0.90 17.64 -11.25
CA VAL A 232 -0.06 16.70 -10.64
C VAL A 232 0.10 15.31 -11.24
N TYR A 233 0.14 15.20 -12.59
CA TYR A 233 0.33 13.94 -13.28
C TYR A 233 1.64 13.25 -12.86
N LYS A 234 2.76 13.97 -12.84
CA LYS A 234 4.08 13.42 -12.46
C LYS A 234 4.10 12.93 -11.01
N ALA A 235 3.50 13.66 -10.08
CA ALA A 235 3.43 13.25 -8.68
C ALA A 235 2.61 11.96 -8.49
N VAL A 236 1.47 11.84 -9.18
CA VAL A 236 0.65 10.63 -9.17
C VAL A 236 1.35 9.47 -9.87
N TYR A 237 2.05 9.73 -10.98
CA TYR A 237 2.86 8.73 -11.68
C TYR A 237 4.01 8.19 -10.82
N ALA A 238 4.60 9.02 -9.96
CA ALA A 238 5.61 8.57 -9.01
C ALA A 238 5.04 7.55 -7.99
N TYR A 239 3.76 7.67 -7.63
CA TYR A 239 3.09 6.73 -6.72
C TYR A 239 2.98 5.33 -7.33
N ASN A 240 2.58 5.26 -8.60
CA ASN A 240 2.60 4.04 -9.39
C ASN A 240 2.95 4.38 -10.85
N HIS A 241 4.04 3.80 -11.36
CA HIS A 241 4.60 4.08 -12.69
C HIS A 241 3.75 3.46 -13.81
N SER A 242 2.49 3.88 -13.91
CA SER A 242 1.52 3.42 -14.91
C SER A 242 0.59 4.57 -15.33
N ASP A 243 0.55 4.86 -16.63
CA ASP A 243 -0.39 5.86 -17.19
C ASP A 243 -1.85 5.50 -16.91
N ASN A 244 -2.19 4.20 -16.95
CA ASN A 244 -3.52 3.74 -16.60
C ASN A 244 -3.88 4.01 -15.14
N TYR A 245 -2.90 3.88 -14.24
CA TYR A 245 -3.07 4.24 -12.83
C TYR A 245 -3.37 5.72 -12.67
N VAL A 246 -2.55 6.58 -13.26
CA VAL A 246 -2.75 8.03 -13.18
C VAL A 246 -4.12 8.43 -13.73
N LYS A 247 -4.49 7.92 -14.92
CA LYS A 247 -5.81 8.16 -15.50
C LYS A 247 -6.94 7.70 -14.59
N ALA A 248 -6.80 6.55 -13.92
CA ALA A 248 -7.83 6.04 -13.02
C ALA A 248 -7.97 6.89 -11.74
N VAL A 249 -6.84 7.31 -11.15
CA VAL A 249 -6.84 8.22 -10.00
C VAL A 249 -7.50 9.53 -10.34
N LEU A 250 -7.11 10.18 -11.44
CA LEU A 250 -7.67 11.46 -11.86
C LEU A 250 -9.16 11.35 -12.24
N ALA A 251 -9.53 10.32 -12.99
CA ALA A 251 -10.94 10.09 -13.34
C ALA A 251 -11.82 9.82 -12.11
N LEU A 252 -11.31 9.04 -11.14
CA LEU A 252 -12.03 8.79 -9.88
C LEU A 252 -12.14 10.07 -9.03
N ARG A 253 -11.09 10.92 -8.98
CA ARG A 253 -11.11 12.24 -8.35
C ARG A 253 -12.25 13.08 -8.89
N ASP A 254 -12.34 13.23 -10.21
CA ASP A 254 -13.33 14.07 -10.88
C ASP A 254 -14.76 13.57 -10.61
N GLU A 255 -14.99 12.27 -10.67
CA GLU A 255 -16.29 11.67 -10.37
C GLU A 255 -16.70 11.84 -8.89
N LEU A 256 -15.76 11.71 -7.96
CA LEU A 256 -15.98 11.92 -6.54
C LEU A 256 -16.37 13.38 -6.24
N GLN A 257 -15.59 14.32 -6.75
CA GLN A 257 -15.85 15.75 -6.59
C GLN A 257 -17.21 16.12 -7.12
N LYS A 258 -17.51 15.76 -8.38
CA LYS A 258 -18.80 16.01 -9.01
C LYS A 258 -19.97 15.43 -8.19
N LYS A 259 -19.82 14.21 -7.67
CA LYS A 259 -20.90 13.56 -6.91
C LYS A 259 -21.12 14.23 -5.57
N VAL A 260 -20.07 14.59 -4.85
CA VAL A 260 -20.18 15.32 -3.57
C VAL A 260 -20.79 16.70 -3.77
N GLU A 261 -20.34 17.45 -4.78
CA GLU A 261 -20.92 18.78 -5.11
C GLU A 261 -22.40 18.69 -5.46
N SER A 262 -22.84 17.66 -6.22
CA SER A 262 -24.26 17.47 -6.53
C SER A 262 -25.09 17.17 -5.27
N GLU A 263 -24.60 16.35 -4.33
CA GLU A 263 -25.31 16.03 -3.09
C GLU A 263 -25.44 17.25 -2.14
N ILE A 264 -24.46 18.15 -2.18
CA ILE A 264 -24.53 19.42 -1.44
C ILE A 264 -25.59 20.32 -2.04
N ASN A 265 -25.64 20.47 -3.37
CA ASN A 265 -26.62 21.33 -4.06
C ASN A 265 -28.04 20.80 -3.95
N ASP A 266 -28.25 19.48 -3.85
CA ASP A 266 -29.61 18.90 -3.67
C ASP A 266 -30.17 19.08 -2.23
N GLN A 267 -29.36 19.55 -1.28
CA GLN A 267 -29.76 19.82 0.10
C GLN A 267 -30.24 21.28 0.34
N PHE A 268 -30.10 22.15 -0.66
CA PHE A 268 -30.51 23.53 -0.65
C PHE A 268 -31.63 23.81 -1.66
#